data_4db934dc4957c26e99711b2f4b156527
#
_entry.id   4db934dc4957c26e99711b2f4b156527
#
_cell.length_a   1.000
_cell.length_b   1.000
_cell.length_c   1.000
_cell.angle_alpha   90.00
_cell.angle_beta   90.00
_cell.angle_gamma   90.00
#
_symmetry.space_group_name_H-M   'P 1'
#
loop_
_entity.id
_entity.type
_entity.pdbx_description
1 polymer ?
#
loop_
_entity_poly.entity_id
_entity_poly.type
_entity_poly.pdbx_seq_one_letter_code
_entity_poly.pdbx_strand_id
1 'polypeptide(L)'
;ALDTTIKQLVLSAYDPAANQFQTYNTASQFIPVIEPLLDANSATAFYLFADPSTVDTIEVTFLQGQETPVTRSFLDDRTLAMSVVVLQTYAAKAMNHRGVQKHAGV
;
A
#
# COMPACT_ATOMS: atom_id res chain seq x y z
N ALA A 1 -4.76 -16.18 -5.83
CA ALA A 1 -5.65 -17.00 -4.97
C ALA A 1 -5.92 -16.31 -3.62
N LEU A 2 -4.87 -15.92 -2.86
CA LEU A 2 -5.02 -15.28 -1.55
C LEU A 2 -5.79 -13.95 -1.64
N ASP A 3 -5.51 -13.14 -2.65
CA ASP A 3 -6.20 -11.89 -2.94
C ASP A 3 -7.71 -12.05 -3.09
N THR A 4 -8.17 -13.02 -3.86
CA THR A 4 -9.59 -13.29 -4.05
C THR A 4 -10.27 -13.72 -2.74
N THR A 5 -9.58 -14.53 -1.94
CA THR A 5 -10.08 -15.01 -0.64
C THR A 5 -10.20 -13.86 0.36
N ILE A 6 -9.19 -12.99 0.44
CA ILE A 6 -9.22 -11.82 1.33
C ILE A 6 -10.33 -10.85 0.91
N LYS A 7 -10.47 -10.58 -0.38
CA LYS A 7 -11.55 -9.74 -0.90
C LYS A 7 -12.93 -10.30 -0.58
N GLN A 8 -13.13 -11.60 -0.75
CA GLN A 8 -14.40 -12.24 -0.41
C GLN A 8 -14.69 -12.15 1.08
N LEU A 9 -13.68 -12.37 1.93
CA LEU A 9 -13.82 -12.24 3.37
C LEU A 9 -14.23 -10.83 3.80
N VAL A 10 -13.56 -9.82 3.23
CA VAL A 10 -13.84 -8.40 3.53
C VAL A 10 -15.21 -7.96 3.01
N LEU A 11 -15.61 -8.42 1.83
CA LEU A 11 -16.90 -8.06 1.22
C LEU A 11 -18.09 -8.79 1.83
N SER A 12 -17.87 -9.88 2.57
CA SER A 12 -18.93 -10.62 3.21
C SER A 12 -19.54 -9.82 4.36
N ALA A 13 -20.85 -9.67 4.37
CA ALA A 13 -21.56 -9.02 5.48
C ALA A 13 -21.53 -9.85 6.75
N TYR A 14 -21.40 -11.16 6.63
CA TYR A 14 -21.39 -12.12 7.74
C TYR A 14 -20.16 -13.00 7.66
N ASP A 15 -19.70 -13.49 8.82
CA ASP A 15 -18.57 -14.41 8.90
C ASP A 15 -18.94 -15.75 8.20
N PRO A 16 -18.26 -16.13 7.12
CA PRO A 16 -18.55 -17.37 6.39
C PRO A 16 -18.18 -18.63 7.17
N ALA A 17 -17.37 -18.51 8.21
CA ALA A 17 -16.99 -19.64 9.09
C ALA A 17 -18.01 -19.90 10.20
N ALA A 18 -18.93 -18.99 10.47
CA ALA A 18 -19.95 -19.13 11.49
C ALA A 18 -21.15 -19.95 10.98
N ASN A 19 -21.15 -21.25 11.24
CA ASN A 19 -22.11 -22.21 10.70
C ASN A 19 -23.54 -22.12 11.24
N GLN A 20 -23.81 -21.42 12.35
CA GLN A 20 -25.14 -21.49 13.01
C GLN A 20 -25.74 -20.14 13.34
N PHE A 21 -24.97 -19.09 13.49
CA PHE A 21 -25.45 -17.74 13.76
C PHE A 21 -24.79 -16.75 12.84
N GLN A 22 -25.57 -15.89 12.24
CA GLN A 22 -25.04 -14.80 11.42
C GLN A 22 -24.31 -13.82 12.34
N THR A 23 -23.01 -14.02 12.50
CA THR A 23 -22.16 -13.12 13.25
C THR A 23 -21.64 -12.04 12.31
N TYR A 24 -21.74 -10.78 12.74
CA TYR A 24 -21.23 -9.65 11.97
C TYR A 24 -19.74 -9.84 11.66
N ASN A 25 -19.38 -9.69 10.39
CA ASN A 25 -18.01 -9.84 9.95
C ASN A 25 -17.19 -8.59 10.28
N THR A 26 -16.36 -8.67 11.32
CA THR A 26 -15.46 -7.58 11.70
C THR A 26 -14.36 -7.31 10.67
N ALA A 27 -14.03 -8.31 9.83
CA ALA A 27 -13.06 -8.14 8.76
C ALA A 27 -13.54 -7.20 7.65
N SER A 28 -14.84 -6.90 7.57
CA SER A 28 -15.39 -5.92 6.63
C SER A 28 -14.88 -4.49 6.86
N GLN A 29 -14.29 -4.22 8.01
CA GLN A 29 -13.68 -2.92 8.34
C GLN A 29 -12.28 -2.75 7.75
N PHE A 30 -11.63 -3.83 7.30
CA PHE A 30 -10.33 -3.73 6.67
C PHE A 30 -10.42 -3.19 5.25
N ILE A 31 -9.48 -2.33 4.90
CA ILE A 31 -9.31 -1.82 3.54
C ILE A 31 -8.21 -2.65 2.86
N PRO A 32 -8.55 -3.57 1.93
CA PRO A 32 -7.55 -4.37 1.26
C PRO A 32 -6.81 -3.54 0.20
N VAL A 33 -5.50 -3.49 0.30
CA VAL A 33 -4.60 -2.90 -0.70
C VAL A 33 -3.78 -4.02 -1.33
N ILE A 34 -3.84 -4.12 -2.66
CA ILE A 34 -3.16 -5.15 -3.41
C ILE A 34 -1.91 -4.55 -4.03
N GLU A 35 -0.75 -5.10 -3.66
CA GLU A 35 0.54 -4.64 -4.16
C GLU A 35 1.30 -5.82 -4.79
N PRO A 36 1.29 -5.93 -6.14
CA PRO A 36 1.95 -7.03 -6.84
C PRO A 36 3.46 -7.13 -6.62
N LEU A 37 4.12 -6.01 -6.27
CA LEU A 37 5.57 -6.01 -5.99
C LEU A 37 5.93 -6.84 -4.76
N LEU A 38 5.00 -7.05 -3.84
CA LEU A 38 5.22 -7.90 -2.66
C LEU A 38 5.33 -9.38 -3.01
N ASP A 39 4.75 -9.81 -4.13
CA ASP A 39 4.80 -11.21 -4.60
C ASP A 39 6.23 -11.65 -4.92
N ALA A 40 7.13 -10.71 -5.24
CA ALA A 40 8.54 -11.02 -5.46
C ALA A 40 9.23 -11.59 -4.22
N ASN A 41 8.76 -11.25 -3.02
CA ASN A 41 9.28 -11.78 -1.77
C ASN A 41 8.52 -13.00 -1.27
N SER A 42 7.20 -12.98 -1.37
CA SER A 42 6.33 -14.08 -0.97
C SER A 42 4.93 -13.89 -1.54
N ALA A 43 4.43 -14.89 -2.25
CA ALA A 43 3.08 -14.88 -2.83
C ALA A 43 1.97 -15.13 -1.79
N THR A 44 2.32 -15.50 -0.55
CA THR A 44 1.35 -15.83 0.51
C THR A 44 1.38 -14.86 1.68
N ALA A 45 2.46 -14.09 1.83
CA ALA A 45 2.57 -13.14 2.95
C ALA A 45 1.63 -11.96 2.78
N PHE A 46 1.09 -11.49 3.89
CA PHE A 46 0.32 -10.26 3.93
C PHE A 46 0.72 -9.40 5.15
N TYR A 47 0.40 -8.13 5.07
CA TYR A 47 0.73 -7.16 6.08
C TYR A 47 -0.54 -6.47 6.56
N LEU A 48 -0.65 -6.27 7.85
CA LEU A 48 -1.70 -5.47 8.47
C LEU A 48 -1.07 -4.17 8.97
N PHE A 49 -1.68 -3.06 8.60
CA PHE A 49 -1.29 -1.73 9.06
C PHE A 49 -2.40 -1.13 9.89
N ALA A 50 -2.04 -0.50 10.99
CA ALA A 50 -2.97 0.32 11.76
C ALA A 50 -3.34 1.58 10.98
N ASP A 51 -4.47 2.16 11.31
CA ASP A 51 -4.89 3.45 10.76
C ASP A 51 -3.83 4.52 11.10
N PRO A 52 -3.34 5.29 10.11
CA PRO A 52 -2.31 6.31 10.32
C PRO A 52 -2.74 7.42 11.26
N SER A 53 -4.04 7.64 11.46
CA SER A 53 -4.55 8.59 12.45
C SER A 53 -4.34 8.13 13.90
N THR A 54 -4.13 6.82 14.11
CA THR A 54 -3.95 6.21 15.42
C THR A 54 -2.49 5.93 15.75
N VAL A 55 -1.73 5.43 14.76
CA VAL A 55 -0.31 5.07 14.92
C VAL A 55 0.47 5.41 13.67
N ASP A 56 1.47 6.26 13.79
CA ASP A 56 2.39 6.61 12.71
C ASP A 56 3.35 5.44 12.46
N THR A 57 3.06 4.61 11.47
CA THR A 57 3.85 3.42 11.15
C THR A 57 4.97 3.71 10.17
N ILE A 58 4.67 4.40 9.09
CA ILE A 58 5.60 4.79 8.03
C ILE A 58 5.36 6.26 7.74
N GLU A 59 6.42 7.03 7.78
CA GLU A 59 6.41 8.44 7.39
C GLU A 59 7.08 8.60 6.02
N VAL A 60 6.43 9.33 5.13
CA VAL A 60 6.99 9.74 3.85
C VAL A 60 7.15 11.25 3.86
N THR A 61 8.35 11.72 3.62
CA THR A 61 8.67 13.14 3.58
C THR A 61 9.12 13.56 2.20
N PHE A 62 8.70 14.75 1.79
CA PHE A 62 9.05 15.34 0.50
C PHE A 62 9.92 16.57 0.70
N LEU A 63 10.94 16.72 -0.13
CA LEU A 63 11.82 17.89 -0.07
C LEU A 63 11.01 19.18 -0.33
N GLN A 64 11.08 20.13 0.60
CA GLN A 64 10.34 21.40 0.56
C GLN A 64 8.81 21.25 0.39
N GLY A 65 8.23 20.16 0.84
CA GLY A 65 6.80 19.90 0.70
C GLY A 65 6.33 19.59 -0.71
N GLN A 66 7.23 19.27 -1.63
CA GLN A 66 6.94 19.05 -3.04
C GLN A 66 6.52 17.60 -3.31
N GLU A 67 5.24 17.31 -3.12
CA GLU A 67 4.65 15.98 -3.27
C GLU A 67 4.56 15.55 -4.76
N THR A 68 4.43 16.51 -5.67
CA THR A 68 4.32 16.23 -7.09
C THR A 68 5.68 16.33 -7.79
N PRO A 69 5.99 15.42 -8.74
CA PRO A 69 7.21 15.51 -9.51
C PRO A 69 7.32 16.81 -10.30
N VAL A 70 8.51 17.40 -10.31
CA VAL A 70 8.81 18.55 -11.19
C VAL A 70 9.22 18.04 -12.56
N THR A 71 8.48 18.43 -13.57
CA THR A 71 8.79 18.11 -14.95
C THR A 71 9.40 19.33 -15.67
N ARG A 72 10.53 19.12 -16.28
CA ARG A 72 11.20 20.12 -17.13
C ARG A 72 11.38 19.56 -18.52
N SER A 73 11.04 20.34 -19.54
CA SER A 73 11.28 20.01 -20.92
C SER A 73 12.25 21.03 -21.52
N PHE A 74 13.19 20.57 -22.28
CA PHE A 74 14.13 21.42 -23.03
C PHE A 74 14.44 20.80 -24.39
N LEU A 75 14.69 21.68 -25.37
CA LEU A 75 15.14 21.29 -26.68
C LEU A 75 16.66 21.24 -26.68
N ASP A 76 17.25 20.14 -27.15
CA ASP A 76 18.66 20.03 -27.35
C ASP A 76 19.02 20.60 -28.74
N ASP A 77 19.70 21.74 -28.77
CA ASP A 77 20.07 22.44 -30.00
C ASP A 77 21.01 21.62 -30.91
N ARG A 78 21.69 20.62 -30.37
CA ARG A 78 22.64 19.79 -31.14
C ARG A 78 21.95 18.66 -31.89
N THR A 79 20.91 18.11 -31.32
CA THR A 79 20.20 16.95 -31.85
C THR A 79 18.79 17.28 -32.34
N LEU A 80 18.29 18.50 -32.06
CA LEU A 80 16.89 18.90 -32.24
C LEU A 80 15.91 17.96 -31.60
N ALA A 81 16.36 17.24 -30.56
CA ALA A 81 15.53 16.32 -29.79
C ALA A 81 14.95 17.02 -28.56
N MET A 82 13.71 16.69 -28.25
CA MET A 82 13.05 17.16 -27.03
C MET A 82 13.40 16.22 -25.88
N SER A 83 14.02 16.75 -24.83
CA SER A 83 14.33 16.02 -23.61
C SER A 83 13.35 16.42 -22.52
N VAL A 84 12.81 15.43 -21.81
CA VAL A 84 11.94 15.63 -20.66
C VAL A 84 12.61 15.01 -19.43
N VAL A 85 12.83 15.85 -18.42
CA VAL A 85 13.39 15.42 -17.14
C VAL A 85 12.32 15.52 -16.07
N VAL A 86 12.13 14.43 -15.34
CA VAL A 86 11.22 14.36 -14.20
C VAL A 86 12.07 14.19 -12.94
N LEU A 87 11.91 15.09 -11.99
CA LEU A 87 12.64 15.09 -10.73
C LEU A 87 11.64 15.03 -9.56
N GLN A 88 11.85 14.08 -8.67
CA GLN A 88 11.15 14.00 -7.39
C GLN A 88 12.14 13.58 -6.30
N THR A 89 12.10 14.25 -5.17
CA THR A 89 12.92 13.91 -4.02
C THR A 89 12.03 13.61 -2.83
N TYR A 90 12.10 12.38 -2.36
CA TYR A 90 11.35 11.93 -1.19
C TYR A 90 12.20 10.97 -0.36
N ALA A 91 11.83 10.80 0.89
CA ALA A 91 12.37 9.79 1.78
C ALA A 91 11.23 9.10 2.53
N ALA A 92 11.39 7.82 2.80
CA ALA A 92 10.45 7.05 3.60
C ALA A 92 11.18 6.38 4.76
N LYS A 93 10.59 6.40 5.95
CA LYS A 93 11.14 5.78 7.16
C LYS A 93 10.05 5.12 7.97
N ALA A 94 10.35 3.92 8.50
CA ALA A 94 9.51 3.29 9.50
C ALA A 94 9.70 4.00 10.85
N MET A 95 8.61 4.46 11.44
CA MET A 95 8.59 5.21 12.70
C MET A 95 8.24 4.30 13.87
N ASN A 96 7.13 3.60 13.79
CA ASN A 96 6.65 2.77 14.87
C ASN A 96 6.29 1.36 14.40
N HIS A 97 6.93 0.35 14.96
CA HIS A 97 6.68 -1.06 14.61
C HIS A 97 5.36 -1.62 15.19
N ARG A 98 4.77 -0.96 16.18
CA ARG A 98 3.54 -1.44 16.84
C ARG A 98 2.31 -1.40 15.94
N GLY A 99 2.33 -0.55 14.92
CA GLY A 99 1.24 -0.42 13.96
C GLY A 99 1.34 -1.35 12.74
N VAL A 100 2.36 -2.22 12.67
CA VAL A 100 2.55 -3.13 11.54
C VAL A 100 2.68 -4.56 12.04
N GLN A 101 1.93 -5.46 11.44
CA GLN A 101 2.05 -6.89 11.65
C GLN A 101 2.25 -7.60 10.31
N LYS A 102 3.30 -8.41 10.21
CA LYS A 102 3.54 -9.30 9.07
C LYS A 102 3.03 -10.69 9.40
N HIS A 103 2.29 -11.28 8.49
CA HIS A 103 1.88 -12.66 8.51
C HIS A 103 2.52 -13.41 7.34
N ALA A 104 3.15 -14.55 7.61
CA ALA A 104 3.88 -15.28 6.57
C ALA A 104 2.97 -15.95 5.52
N GLY A 105 1.68 -16.12 5.86
CA GLY A 105 0.77 -16.94 5.09
C GLY A 105 1.03 -18.43 5.31
N VAL A 106 0.21 -19.25 4.74
CA VAL A 106 0.32 -20.72 4.80
C VAL A 106 0.49 -21.24 3.38
#